data_2b7e9131be76ccf59df25057efe79760
#
_entry.id   2b7e9131be76ccf59df25057efe79760
#
_cell.length_a   1.000
_cell.length_b   1.000
_cell.length_c   1.000
_cell.angle_alpha   90.00
_cell.angle_beta   90.00
_cell.angle_gamma   90.00
#
_symmetry.space_group_name_H-M   'P 1'
#
loop_
_entity.id
_entity.type
_entity.pdbx_description
1 polymer ?
#
loop_
_entity_poly.entity_id
_entity_poly.type
_entity_poly.pdbx_seq_one_letter_code
_entity_poly.pdbx_strand_id
1 'polypeptide(L)'
;MNDQERLLTIFLRLQSGAHLSKAQLADEFGVSEKTIQRDFSLLSGFLDTQPMVAAELAYDAKHHTRYLKGKSLFNKKDILVISKILLENRSLNKEENKSLLDSLLALISKDKQSEVSSIIASELLNYAPLSDTQNRIDKVWEWSEMIRKELLLDIEYQSPYNTKKHHTIFPVSLYYDTHYFYIVAYNLVFDSYMTLKLDRILSWVESKEKKKPSLSYGRKFRDGDIRNKRVDPFIGKELKIRVLFVNDSAIVVDQFPTAKIIEKTSNGNIIEFVSQDTPGLKRWLLGQAESLRVLSPQSLIDDMKILIKKMEENYID
;
A
#
# COMPACT_ATOMS: atom_id res chain seq x y z
N MET A 1 -9.47 -14.91 -43.05
CA MET A 1 -9.61 -15.05 -41.60
C MET A 1 -10.69 -16.06 -41.29
N ASN A 2 -10.44 -17.03 -40.42
CA ASN A 2 -11.45 -18.03 -40.07
C ASN A 2 -12.47 -17.47 -39.06
N ASP A 3 -13.56 -18.21 -38.83
CA ASP A 3 -14.65 -17.76 -37.94
C ASP A 3 -14.21 -17.53 -36.50
N GLN A 4 -13.29 -18.35 -36.02
CA GLN A 4 -12.76 -18.23 -34.61
C GLN A 4 -11.87 -17.01 -34.49
N GLU A 5 -10.97 -16.78 -35.43
CA GLU A 5 -10.10 -15.57 -35.43
C GLU A 5 -10.93 -14.30 -35.50
N ARG A 6 -11.99 -14.27 -36.32
CA ARG A 6 -12.89 -13.14 -36.42
C ARG A 6 -13.60 -12.87 -35.10
N LEU A 7 -14.14 -13.92 -34.47
CA LEU A 7 -14.84 -13.81 -33.19
C LEU A 7 -13.90 -13.26 -32.08
N LEU A 8 -12.68 -13.78 -31.98
CA LEU A 8 -11.68 -13.32 -31.05
C LEU A 8 -11.25 -11.88 -31.33
N THR A 9 -11.10 -11.49 -32.58
CA THR A 9 -10.77 -10.12 -32.98
C THR A 9 -11.86 -9.15 -32.56
N ILE A 10 -13.14 -9.49 -32.82
CA ILE A 10 -14.28 -8.70 -32.35
C ILE A 10 -14.27 -8.58 -30.84
N PHE A 11 -14.07 -9.67 -30.10
CA PHE A 11 -14.03 -9.67 -28.64
C PHE A 11 -12.91 -8.79 -28.09
N LEU A 12 -11.69 -8.91 -28.61
CA LEU A 12 -10.54 -8.09 -28.17
C LEU A 12 -10.76 -6.60 -28.42
N ARG A 13 -11.37 -6.24 -29.57
CA ARG A 13 -11.72 -4.83 -29.86
C ARG A 13 -12.80 -4.32 -28.90
N LEU A 14 -13.82 -5.12 -28.61
CA LEU A 14 -14.85 -4.77 -27.63
C LEU A 14 -14.25 -4.60 -26.22
N GLN A 15 -13.34 -5.50 -25.85
CA GLN A 15 -12.63 -5.44 -24.57
C GLN A 15 -11.73 -4.20 -24.46
N SER A 16 -11.15 -3.73 -25.56
CA SER A 16 -10.39 -2.47 -25.60
C SER A 16 -11.27 -1.20 -25.59
N GLY A 17 -12.60 -1.36 -25.44
CA GLY A 17 -13.55 -0.26 -25.37
C GLY A 17 -14.04 0.25 -26.73
N ALA A 18 -13.81 -0.49 -27.81
CA ALA A 18 -14.28 -0.08 -29.14
C ALA A 18 -15.81 -0.18 -29.26
N HIS A 19 -16.39 0.77 -29.97
CA HIS A 19 -17.76 0.76 -30.46
C HIS A 19 -17.78 0.20 -31.88
N LEU A 20 -18.35 -0.97 -32.09
CA LEU A 20 -18.25 -1.71 -33.31
C LEU A 20 -19.56 -1.70 -34.11
N SER A 21 -19.51 -1.21 -35.34
CA SER A 21 -20.63 -1.26 -36.30
C SER A 21 -20.69 -2.59 -37.00
N LYS A 22 -21.89 -3.17 -37.06
CA LYS A 22 -22.12 -4.42 -37.77
C LYS A 22 -21.80 -4.32 -39.28
N ALA A 23 -22.17 -3.22 -39.91
CA ALA A 23 -21.92 -2.99 -41.34
C ALA A 23 -20.41 -2.85 -41.63
N GLN A 24 -19.68 -2.05 -40.80
CA GLN A 24 -18.23 -1.88 -40.95
C GLN A 24 -17.47 -3.20 -40.78
N LEU A 25 -17.84 -4.01 -39.80
CA LEU A 25 -17.20 -5.31 -39.57
C LEU A 25 -17.51 -6.29 -40.69
N ALA A 26 -18.73 -6.26 -41.28
CA ALA A 26 -19.11 -7.10 -42.41
C ALA A 26 -18.26 -6.78 -43.65
N ASP A 27 -18.06 -5.50 -43.94
CA ASP A 27 -17.21 -5.01 -45.01
C ASP A 27 -15.73 -5.37 -44.79
N GLU A 28 -15.21 -5.07 -43.60
CA GLU A 28 -13.81 -5.34 -43.22
C GLU A 28 -13.43 -6.82 -43.29
N PHE A 29 -14.33 -7.69 -42.84
CA PHE A 29 -14.05 -9.14 -42.80
C PHE A 29 -14.52 -9.89 -44.05
N GLY A 30 -15.16 -9.20 -44.98
CA GLY A 30 -15.68 -9.81 -46.21
C GLY A 30 -16.78 -10.84 -45.97
N VAL A 31 -17.66 -10.60 -44.98
CA VAL A 31 -18.75 -11.50 -44.59
C VAL A 31 -20.09 -10.78 -44.58
N SER A 32 -21.18 -11.52 -44.49
CA SER A 32 -22.51 -10.90 -44.41
C SER A 32 -22.74 -10.26 -43.02
N GLU A 33 -23.57 -9.22 -42.97
CA GLU A 33 -24.02 -8.65 -41.69
C GLU A 33 -24.72 -9.68 -40.79
N LYS A 34 -25.38 -10.67 -41.39
CA LYS A 34 -26.00 -11.79 -40.68
C LYS A 34 -24.96 -12.63 -39.94
N THR A 35 -23.78 -12.82 -40.56
CA THR A 35 -22.64 -13.51 -39.92
C THR A 35 -22.14 -12.72 -38.72
N ILE A 36 -21.91 -11.41 -38.83
CA ILE A 36 -21.51 -10.55 -37.71
C ILE A 36 -22.57 -10.51 -36.61
N GLN A 37 -23.86 -10.49 -36.97
CA GLN A 37 -24.93 -10.56 -35.97
C GLN A 37 -24.89 -11.88 -35.19
N ARG A 38 -24.55 -12.98 -35.83
CA ARG A 38 -24.37 -14.28 -35.19
C ARG A 38 -23.16 -14.29 -34.26
N ASP A 39 -22.06 -13.68 -34.67
CA ASP A 39 -20.87 -13.50 -33.83
C ASP A 39 -21.19 -12.68 -32.57
N PHE A 40 -21.90 -11.58 -32.70
CA PHE A 40 -22.37 -10.80 -31.56
C PHE A 40 -23.29 -11.59 -30.62
N SER A 41 -24.18 -12.41 -31.16
CA SER A 41 -25.08 -13.26 -30.37
C SER A 41 -24.31 -14.33 -29.59
N LEU A 42 -23.27 -14.94 -30.21
CA LEU A 42 -22.38 -15.88 -29.56
C LEU A 42 -21.58 -15.22 -28.44
N LEU A 43 -21.05 -14.01 -28.65
CA LEU A 43 -20.34 -13.25 -27.62
C LEU A 43 -21.28 -12.86 -26.49
N SER A 44 -22.51 -12.42 -26.76
CA SER A 44 -23.48 -12.12 -25.71
C SER A 44 -23.77 -13.35 -24.85
N GLY A 45 -24.08 -14.48 -25.45
CA GLY A 45 -24.33 -15.72 -24.73
C GLY A 45 -23.12 -16.21 -23.92
N PHE A 46 -21.91 -16.05 -24.47
CA PHE A 46 -20.69 -16.36 -23.72
C PHE A 46 -20.52 -15.45 -22.48
N LEU A 47 -20.71 -14.13 -22.63
CA LEU A 47 -20.62 -13.18 -21.54
C LEU A 47 -21.66 -13.45 -20.43
N ASP A 48 -22.88 -13.81 -20.82
CA ASP A 48 -23.96 -14.14 -19.86
C ASP A 48 -23.63 -15.38 -19.01
N THR A 49 -22.81 -16.30 -19.53
CA THR A 49 -22.38 -17.53 -18.82
C THR A 49 -21.10 -17.35 -18.00
N GLN A 50 -20.43 -16.20 -18.08
CA GLN A 50 -19.16 -15.93 -17.38
C GLN A 50 -19.35 -14.92 -16.24
N PRO A 51 -19.65 -15.37 -15.02
CA PRO A 51 -19.92 -14.46 -13.89
C PRO A 51 -18.74 -13.56 -13.50
N MET A 52 -17.51 -13.94 -13.89
CA MET A 52 -16.30 -13.15 -13.66
C MET A 52 -16.12 -11.99 -14.65
N VAL A 53 -16.82 -12.01 -15.78
CA VAL A 53 -16.81 -10.94 -16.78
C VAL A 53 -18.09 -10.11 -16.53
N ALA A 54 -18.02 -9.14 -15.63
CA ALA A 54 -19.14 -8.24 -15.34
C ALA A 54 -19.40 -7.27 -16.52
N ALA A 55 -19.58 -7.79 -17.74
CA ALA A 55 -19.80 -7.03 -18.95
C ALA A 55 -20.94 -7.61 -19.77
N GLU A 56 -21.81 -6.76 -20.27
CA GLU A 56 -22.87 -7.10 -21.23
C GLU A 56 -22.60 -6.45 -22.60
N LEU A 57 -22.99 -7.12 -23.67
CA LEU A 57 -22.91 -6.56 -25.00
C LEU A 57 -24.08 -5.60 -25.25
N ALA A 58 -23.88 -4.31 -25.00
CA ALA A 58 -24.89 -3.27 -25.18
C ALA A 58 -24.94 -2.74 -26.62
N TYR A 59 -26.09 -2.15 -26.99
CA TYR A 59 -26.30 -1.53 -28.29
C TYR A 59 -26.51 -0.02 -28.14
N ASP A 60 -25.69 0.76 -28.85
CA ASP A 60 -25.89 2.21 -28.98
C ASP A 60 -26.76 2.48 -30.21
N ALA A 61 -28.01 2.84 -29.96
CA ALA A 61 -28.97 3.12 -31.04
C ALA A 61 -28.66 4.41 -31.83
N LYS A 62 -27.94 5.38 -31.23
CA LYS A 62 -27.59 6.64 -31.88
C LYS A 62 -26.51 6.45 -32.96
N HIS A 63 -25.54 5.58 -32.69
CA HIS A 63 -24.40 5.34 -33.59
C HIS A 63 -24.47 3.99 -34.29
N HIS A 64 -25.51 3.20 -34.05
CA HIS A 64 -25.70 1.84 -34.62
C HIS A 64 -24.48 0.93 -34.33
N THR A 65 -23.91 1.02 -33.13
CA THR A 65 -22.74 0.23 -32.70
C THR A 65 -23.05 -0.65 -31.50
N ARG A 66 -22.27 -1.71 -31.36
CA ARG A 66 -22.24 -2.52 -30.14
C ARG A 66 -20.95 -2.26 -29.38
N TYR A 67 -21.04 -2.27 -28.06
CA TYR A 67 -19.92 -2.07 -27.16
C TYR A 67 -20.11 -2.93 -25.90
N LEU A 68 -19.02 -3.23 -25.21
CA LEU A 68 -19.12 -3.85 -23.89
C LEU A 68 -19.50 -2.79 -22.86
N LYS A 69 -20.70 -2.95 -22.32
CA LYS A 69 -21.14 -2.22 -21.14
C LYS A 69 -20.83 -3.08 -19.93
N GLY A 70 -19.78 -2.75 -19.23
CA GLY A 70 -19.40 -3.43 -18.02
C GLY A 70 -19.01 -2.44 -16.95
N LYS A 71 -19.09 -2.85 -15.70
CA LYS A 71 -18.33 -2.20 -14.66
C LYS A 71 -16.86 -2.50 -14.96
N SER A 72 -16.16 -1.59 -15.61
CA SER A 72 -14.70 -1.62 -15.52
C SER A 72 -14.36 -1.82 -14.04
N LEU A 73 -13.56 -2.83 -13.72
CA LEU A 73 -13.10 -3.05 -12.33
C LEU A 73 -12.50 -1.77 -11.75
N PHE A 74 -11.92 -0.94 -12.62
CA PHE A 74 -11.38 0.37 -12.30
C PHE A 74 -11.91 1.40 -13.30
N ASN A 75 -12.23 2.59 -12.80
CA ASN A 75 -12.51 3.75 -13.63
C ASN A 75 -11.32 4.75 -13.57
N LYS A 76 -11.33 5.78 -14.42
CA LYS A 76 -10.23 6.76 -14.47
C LYS A 76 -9.96 7.47 -13.14
N LYS A 77 -10.97 7.64 -12.28
CA LYS A 77 -10.82 8.27 -10.97
C LYS A 77 -10.09 7.36 -10.01
N ASP A 78 -10.42 6.07 -10.03
CA ASP A 78 -9.76 5.06 -9.19
C ASP A 78 -8.27 4.96 -9.56
N ILE A 79 -7.97 4.88 -10.87
CA ILE A 79 -6.58 4.85 -11.37
C ILE A 79 -5.83 6.13 -11.00
N LEU A 80 -6.46 7.30 -11.13
CA LEU A 80 -5.84 8.57 -10.74
C LEU A 80 -5.46 8.58 -9.25
N VAL A 81 -6.38 8.19 -8.37
CA VAL A 81 -6.13 8.18 -6.91
C VAL A 81 -5.00 7.21 -6.56
N ILE A 82 -5.03 5.98 -7.11
CA ILE A 82 -3.97 5.00 -6.89
C ILE A 82 -2.62 5.54 -7.41
N SER A 83 -2.60 6.16 -8.61
CA SER A 83 -1.39 6.74 -9.20
C SER A 83 -0.80 7.84 -8.31
N LYS A 84 -1.63 8.74 -7.77
CA LYS A 84 -1.20 9.80 -6.83
C LYS A 84 -0.54 9.20 -5.57
N ILE A 85 -1.16 8.18 -4.98
CA ILE A 85 -0.62 7.49 -3.80
C ILE A 85 0.73 6.83 -4.13
N LEU A 86 0.84 6.16 -5.29
CA LEU A 86 2.07 5.49 -5.71
C LEU A 86 3.21 6.48 -5.99
N LEU A 87 2.92 7.62 -6.59
CA LEU A 87 3.91 8.65 -6.88
C LEU A 87 4.43 9.34 -5.61
N GLU A 88 3.58 9.56 -4.61
CA GLU A 88 3.98 10.13 -3.32
C GLU A 88 4.75 9.14 -2.45
N ASN A 89 4.50 7.87 -2.63
CA ASN A 89 5.04 6.79 -1.78
C ASN A 89 6.58 6.68 -1.83
N ARG A 90 7.23 6.91 -2.96
CA ARG A 90 8.68 6.88 -3.18
C ARG A 90 9.39 5.54 -2.87
N SER A 91 8.68 4.50 -2.47
CA SER A 91 9.28 3.22 -2.05
C SER A 91 9.77 2.36 -3.20
N LEU A 92 9.19 2.50 -4.37
CA LEU A 92 9.57 1.76 -5.57
C LEU A 92 10.69 2.50 -6.32
N ASN A 93 11.56 1.77 -7.01
CA ASN A 93 12.50 2.42 -7.93
C ASN A 93 11.76 2.98 -9.17
N LYS A 94 12.46 3.72 -10.03
CA LYS A 94 11.82 4.40 -11.18
C LYS A 94 11.19 3.42 -12.16
N GLU A 95 11.86 2.32 -12.43
CA GLU A 95 11.43 1.28 -13.36
C GLU A 95 10.20 0.55 -12.82
N GLU A 96 10.21 0.12 -11.58
CA GLU A 96 9.08 -0.53 -10.92
C GLU A 96 7.85 0.38 -10.87
N ASN A 97 8.04 1.64 -10.46
CA ASN A 97 6.95 2.61 -10.37
C ASN A 97 6.32 2.85 -11.74
N LYS A 98 7.15 3.09 -12.78
CA LYS A 98 6.68 3.28 -14.14
C LYS A 98 5.94 2.06 -14.66
N SER A 99 6.51 0.86 -14.53
CA SER A 99 5.88 -0.39 -14.98
C SER A 99 4.52 -0.64 -14.31
N LEU A 100 4.43 -0.36 -13.02
CA LEU A 100 3.17 -0.51 -12.27
C LEU A 100 2.13 0.51 -12.71
N LEU A 101 2.51 1.77 -12.91
CA LEU A 101 1.62 2.82 -13.42
C LEU A 101 1.14 2.53 -14.83
N ASP A 102 2.02 2.09 -15.73
CA ASP A 102 1.66 1.69 -17.10
C ASP A 102 0.65 0.53 -17.09
N SER A 103 0.85 -0.45 -16.19
CA SER A 103 -0.07 -1.58 -16.01
C SER A 103 -1.44 -1.14 -15.48
N LEU A 104 -1.48 -0.20 -14.54
CA LEU A 104 -2.73 0.37 -14.02
C LEU A 104 -3.47 1.17 -15.09
N LEU A 105 -2.76 1.99 -15.86
CA LEU A 105 -3.34 2.76 -16.97
C LEU A 105 -3.93 1.86 -18.05
N ALA A 106 -3.31 0.70 -18.31
CA ALA A 106 -3.81 -0.26 -19.30
C ALA A 106 -5.18 -0.87 -18.92
N LEU A 107 -5.64 -0.72 -17.68
CA LEU A 107 -6.97 -1.17 -17.23
C LEU A 107 -8.13 -0.28 -17.72
N ILE A 108 -7.85 0.90 -18.29
CA ILE A 108 -8.85 1.84 -18.79
C ILE A 108 -8.63 2.12 -20.30
N SER A 109 -9.63 2.65 -20.98
CA SER A 109 -9.56 2.97 -22.41
C SER A 109 -8.53 4.05 -22.74
N LYS A 110 -7.98 4.03 -23.95
CA LYS A 110 -6.86 4.91 -24.39
C LYS A 110 -7.12 6.42 -24.20
N ASP A 111 -8.35 6.86 -24.47
CA ASP A 111 -8.76 8.25 -24.24
C ASP A 111 -8.63 8.64 -22.76
N LYS A 112 -9.10 7.78 -21.86
CA LYS A 112 -9.00 7.96 -20.40
C LYS A 112 -7.57 7.81 -19.90
N GLN A 113 -6.75 6.93 -20.50
CA GLN A 113 -5.31 6.83 -20.22
C GLN A 113 -4.61 8.16 -20.47
N SER A 114 -4.85 8.77 -21.63
CA SER A 114 -4.27 10.07 -22.01
C SER A 114 -4.64 11.16 -21.01
N GLU A 115 -5.91 11.20 -20.58
CA GLU A 115 -6.38 12.17 -19.58
C GLU A 115 -5.66 11.99 -18.23
N VAL A 116 -5.62 10.78 -17.69
CA VAL A 116 -4.94 10.51 -16.41
C VAL A 116 -3.44 10.77 -16.53
N SER A 117 -2.80 10.30 -17.60
CA SER A 117 -1.37 10.52 -17.84
C SER A 117 -1.00 11.99 -17.89
N SER A 118 -1.84 12.85 -18.49
CA SER A 118 -1.60 14.29 -18.53
C SER A 118 -1.66 14.93 -17.14
N ILE A 119 -2.54 14.44 -16.27
CA ILE A 119 -2.68 14.94 -14.88
C ILE A 119 -1.45 14.59 -14.03
N ILE A 120 -0.89 13.37 -14.19
CA ILE A 120 0.23 12.89 -13.36
C ILE A 120 1.61 13.13 -13.99
N ALA A 121 1.67 13.69 -15.20
CA ALA A 121 2.91 13.81 -16.00
C ALA A 121 4.05 14.52 -15.24
N SER A 122 3.74 15.64 -14.58
CA SER A 122 4.75 16.42 -13.82
C SER A 122 5.30 15.63 -12.62
N GLU A 123 4.45 14.91 -11.89
CA GLU A 123 4.85 14.11 -10.74
C GLU A 123 5.68 12.90 -11.18
N LEU A 124 5.30 12.25 -12.28
CA LEU A 124 6.04 11.14 -12.85
C LEU A 124 7.43 11.59 -13.33
N LEU A 125 7.53 12.75 -14.01
CA LEU A 125 8.80 13.29 -14.46
C LEU A 125 9.75 13.59 -13.30
N ASN A 126 9.21 14.14 -12.19
CA ASN A 126 9.96 14.53 -11.00
C ASN A 126 10.01 13.43 -9.94
N TYR A 127 9.55 12.22 -10.25
CA TYR A 127 9.57 11.13 -9.29
C TYR A 127 10.99 10.86 -8.79
N ALA A 128 11.18 11.02 -7.49
CA ALA A 128 12.45 10.79 -6.80
C ALA A 128 12.31 9.59 -5.86
N PRO A 129 12.77 8.39 -6.25
CA PRO A 129 12.77 7.22 -5.38
C PRO A 129 13.66 7.40 -4.17
N LEU A 130 13.66 6.45 -3.26
CA LEU A 130 14.63 6.40 -2.17
C LEU A 130 16.06 6.27 -2.73
N SER A 131 17.05 6.55 -1.88
CA SER A 131 18.47 6.60 -2.26
C SER A 131 19.05 5.27 -2.78
N ASP A 132 18.39 4.16 -2.49
CA ASP A 132 18.77 2.86 -3.03
C ASP A 132 17.93 2.51 -4.28
N THR A 133 18.50 1.67 -5.16
CA THR A 133 17.87 1.24 -6.44
C THR A 133 17.36 -0.19 -6.39
N GLN A 134 17.12 -0.74 -5.20
CA GLN A 134 16.70 -2.13 -5.05
C GLN A 134 15.30 -2.36 -5.65
N ASN A 135 15.11 -3.54 -6.25
CA ASN A 135 13.79 -4.03 -6.65
C ASN A 135 13.01 -4.46 -5.40
N ARG A 136 11.85 -3.88 -5.19
CA ARG A 136 11.05 -4.11 -3.99
C ARG A 136 9.85 -5.00 -4.23
N ILE A 137 9.28 -4.97 -5.41
CA ILE A 137 8.09 -5.78 -5.75
C ILE A 137 8.39 -7.25 -5.55
N ASP A 138 9.48 -7.75 -6.14
CA ASP A 138 9.88 -9.15 -6.02
C ASP A 138 10.25 -9.50 -4.57
N LYS A 139 10.97 -8.61 -3.89
CA LYS A 139 11.36 -8.80 -2.49
C LYS A 139 10.15 -8.89 -1.56
N VAL A 140 9.15 -8.02 -1.75
CA VAL A 140 7.88 -8.04 -1.00
C VAL A 140 7.14 -9.35 -1.24
N TRP A 141 7.07 -9.81 -2.50
CA TRP A 141 6.46 -11.08 -2.83
C TRP A 141 7.18 -12.27 -2.17
N GLU A 142 8.50 -12.33 -2.33
CA GLU A 142 9.35 -13.38 -1.76
C GLU A 142 9.17 -13.50 -0.24
N TRP A 143 9.25 -12.38 0.48
CA TRP A 143 9.06 -12.36 1.93
C TRP A 143 7.64 -12.70 2.36
N SER A 144 6.63 -12.30 1.58
CA SER A 144 5.24 -12.71 1.82
C SER A 144 5.06 -14.22 1.73
N GLU A 145 5.73 -14.86 0.75
CA GLU A 145 5.72 -16.31 0.62
C GLU A 145 6.43 -17.04 1.78
N MET A 146 7.55 -16.49 2.27
CA MET A 146 8.24 -17.04 3.44
C MET A 146 7.36 -16.97 4.70
N ILE A 147 6.67 -15.85 4.91
CA ILE A 147 5.70 -15.69 6.00
C ILE A 147 4.57 -16.70 5.85
N ARG A 148 3.98 -16.83 4.66
CA ARG A 148 2.89 -17.75 4.37
C ARG A 148 3.28 -19.22 4.61
N LYS A 149 4.52 -19.58 4.26
CA LYS A 149 5.08 -20.92 4.49
C LYS A 149 5.57 -21.13 5.92
N GLU A 150 5.51 -20.10 6.76
CA GLU A 150 6.00 -20.12 8.14
C GLU A 150 7.46 -20.63 8.24
N LEU A 151 8.34 -20.07 7.41
CA LEU A 151 9.75 -20.48 7.39
C LEU A 151 10.53 -19.85 8.56
N LEU A 152 11.43 -20.62 9.14
CA LEU A 152 12.44 -20.12 10.06
C LEU A 152 13.69 -19.75 9.24
N LEU A 153 14.19 -18.54 9.42
CA LEU A 153 15.24 -17.97 8.58
C LEU A 153 16.44 -17.51 9.38
N ASP A 154 17.63 -17.82 8.87
CA ASP A 154 18.87 -17.20 9.29
C ASP A 154 19.17 -16.03 8.33
N ILE A 155 19.27 -14.82 8.85
CA ILE A 155 19.45 -13.61 8.05
C ILE A 155 20.73 -12.85 8.41
N GLU A 156 21.32 -12.20 7.42
CA GLU A 156 22.31 -11.15 7.62
C GLU A 156 21.61 -9.80 7.49
N TYR A 157 21.73 -8.96 8.52
CA TYR A 157 21.05 -7.68 8.61
C TYR A 157 22.03 -6.54 8.82
N GLN A 158 21.90 -5.47 8.04
CA GLN A 158 22.68 -4.25 8.21
C GLN A 158 22.02 -3.27 9.18
N SER A 159 22.67 -3.03 10.31
CA SER A 159 22.16 -2.08 11.31
C SER A 159 22.23 -0.63 10.79
N PRO A 160 21.50 0.32 11.43
CA PRO A 160 21.63 1.74 11.11
C PRO A 160 23.06 2.30 11.23
N TYR A 161 23.88 1.64 12.03
CA TYR A 161 25.28 2.02 12.28
C TYR A 161 26.27 1.30 11.36
N ASN A 162 25.80 0.78 10.24
CA ASN A 162 26.61 0.09 9.22
C ASN A 162 27.31 -1.19 9.72
N THR A 163 26.85 -1.79 10.81
CA THR A 163 27.35 -3.07 11.31
C THR A 163 26.47 -4.21 10.84
N LYS A 164 27.07 -5.32 10.44
CA LYS A 164 26.37 -6.54 10.07
C LYS A 164 26.02 -7.35 11.31
N LYS A 165 24.80 -7.84 11.37
CA LYS A 165 24.28 -8.69 12.44
C LYS A 165 23.60 -9.91 11.85
N HIS A 166 23.79 -11.06 12.51
CA HIS A 166 23.10 -12.29 12.17
C HIS A 166 21.96 -12.54 13.13
N HIS A 167 20.82 -12.93 12.60
CA HIS A 167 19.64 -13.26 13.41
C HIS A 167 18.96 -14.52 12.88
N THR A 168 18.55 -15.39 13.78
CA THR A 168 17.59 -16.46 13.49
C THR A 168 16.20 -15.95 13.83
N ILE A 169 15.33 -15.83 12.81
CA ILE A 169 14.04 -15.17 12.93
C ILE A 169 12.89 -16.02 12.38
N PHE A 170 11.74 -15.87 12.98
CA PHE A 170 10.48 -16.38 12.47
C PHE A 170 9.62 -15.19 12.00
N PRO A 171 9.59 -14.88 10.69
CA PRO A 171 8.83 -13.74 10.17
C PRO A 171 7.33 -14.00 10.29
N VAL A 172 6.57 -13.02 10.76
CA VAL A 172 5.12 -13.15 11.03
C VAL A 172 4.28 -12.14 10.29
N SER A 173 4.85 -11.00 9.87
CA SER A 173 4.14 -9.96 9.14
C SER A 173 5.08 -9.15 8.26
N LEU A 174 4.56 -8.68 7.14
CA LEU A 174 5.17 -7.69 6.26
C LEU A 174 4.19 -6.55 6.09
N TYR A 175 4.66 -5.31 6.26
CA TYR A 175 3.83 -4.13 6.09
C TYR A 175 4.63 -2.95 5.56
N TYR A 176 3.90 -1.97 5.06
CA TYR A 176 4.41 -0.70 4.57
C TYR A 176 4.18 0.41 5.60
N ASP A 177 5.19 1.24 5.82
CA ASP A 177 5.10 2.42 6.68
C ASP A 177 5.99 3.55 6.15
N THR A 178 5.43 4.73 6.02
CA THR A 178 6.05 5.95 5.50
C THR A 178 6.60 5.76 4.08
N HIS A 179 7.83 5.27 3.91
CA HIS A 179 8.46 5.03 2.61
C HIS A 179 9.10 3.65 2.52
N TYR A 180 8.91 2.78 3.51
CA TYR A 180 9.65 1.54 3.63
C TYR A 180 8.76 0.36 3.92
N PHE A 181 9.22 -0.81 3.47
CA PHE A 181 8.64 -2.08 3.89
C PHE A 181 9.38 -2.61 5.10
N TYR A 182 8.64 -3.17 6.03
CA TYR A 182 9.14 -3.73 7.28
C TYR A 182 8.64 -5.16 7.48
N ILE A 183 9.51 -5.99 8.02
CA ILE A 183 9.20 -7.33 8.49
C ILE A 183 9.10 -7.29 10.01
N VAL A 184 7.99 -7.80 10.55
CA VAL A 184 7.93 -8.17 11.95
C VAL A 184 8.31 -9.63 12.05
N ALA A 185 9.26 -9.93 12.90
CA ALA A 185 9.73 -11.27 13.12
C ALA A 185 9.92 -11.56 14.62
N TYR A 186 9.69 -12.77 15.00
CA TYR A 186 10.07 -13.27 16.32
C TYR A 186 11.53 -13.70 16.28
N ASN A 187 12.35 -13.10 17.14
CA ASN A 187 13.75 -13.46 17.27
C ASN A 187 13.89 -14.56 18.33
N LEU A 188 14.44 -15.70 17.93
CA LEU A 188 14.56 -16.86 18.79
C LEU A 188 15.57 -16.67 19.92
N VAL A 189 16.62 -15.88 19.67
CA VAL A 189 17.67 -15.64 20.66
C VAL A 189 17.20 -14.68 21.76
N PHE A 190 16.47 -13.63 21.38
CA PHE A 190 15.99 -12.61 22.32
C PHE A 190 14.59 -12.90 22.89
N ASP A 191 13.95 -14.00 22.46
CA ASP A 191 12.59 -14.39 22.87
C ASP A 191 11.57 -13.24 22.76
N SER A 192 11.68 -12.44 21.69
CA SER A 192 10.89 -11.22 21.50
C SER A 192 10.66 -10.88 20.04
N TYR A 193 9.60 -10.11 19.78
CA TYR A 193 9.38 -9.55 18.45
C TYR A 193 10.36 -8.41 18.17
N MET A 194 10.79 -8.35 16.93
CA MET A 194 11.61 -7.27 16.40
C MET A 194 11.05 -6.81 15.05
N THR A 195 11.34 -5.57 14.72
CA THR A 195 11.02 -5.00 13.41
C THR A 195 12.29 -4.80 12.62
N LEU A 196 12.29 -5.29 11.39
CA LEU A 196 13.39 -5.24 10.46
C LEU A 196 12.99 -4.45 9.22
N LYS A 197 13.78 -3.47 8.81
CA LYS A 197 13.59 -2.80 7.53
C LYS A 197 13.99 -3.75 6.41
N LEU A 198 13.10 -4.00 5.45
CA LEU A 198 13.30 -4.97 4.37
C LEU A 198 14.57 -4.69 3.55
N ASP A 199 14.85 -3.42 3.26
CA ASP A 199 16.01 -3.00 2.48
C ASP A 199 17.35 -3.29 3.15
N ARG A 200 17.35 -3.54 4.46
CA ARG A 200 18.56 -3.82 5.25
C ARG A 200 18.84 -5.31 5.43
N ILE A 201 17.98 -6.16 4.93
CA ILE A 201 18.23 -7.60 4.89
C ILE A 201 19.13 -7.87 3.68
N LEU A 202 20.37 -8.25 3.95
CA LEU A 202 21.41 -8.45 2.93
C LEU A 202 21.31 -9.82 2.29
N SER A 203 21.07 -10.85 3.12
CA SER A 203 20.91 -12.23 2.67
C SER A 203 20.06 -13.02 3.66
N TRP A 204 19.53 -14.12 3.21
CA TRP A 204 18.78 -15.06 4.04
C TRP A 204 18.96 -16.50 3.55
N VAL A 205 18.81 -17.45 4.46
CA VAL A 205 18.71 -18.88 4.18
C VAL A 205 17.68 -19.49 5.11
N GLU A 206 17.07 -20.60 4.69
CA GLU A 206 16.22 -21.37 5.60
C GLU A 206 17.09 -21.96 6.72
N SER A 207 16.68 -21.72 7.96
CA SER A 207 17.45 -22.14 9.12
C SER A 207 17.46 -23.67 9.26
N LYS A 208 18.60 -24.20 9.66
CA LYS A 208 18.73 -25.63 10.02
C LYS A 208 18.02 -25.96 11.33
N GLU A 209 17.67 -24.98 12.14
CA GLU A 209 16.86 -25.18 13.33
C GLU A 209 15.43 -25.60 12.94
N LYS A 210 14.98 -26.73 13.51
CA LYS A 210 13.66 -27.30 13.17
C LYS A 210 12.54 -26.83 14.11
N LYS A 211 12.88 -26.19 15.23
CA LYS A 211 11.90 -25.84 16.26
C LYS A 211 11.34 -24.46 16.02
N LYS A 212 10.15 -24.39 15.43
CA LYS A 212 9.38 -23.15 15.35
C LYS A 212 8.99 -22.66 16.74
N PRO A 213 8.92 -21.33 16.96
CA PRO A 213 8.49 -20.79 18.24
C PRO A 213 7.04 -21.19 18.53
N SER A 214 6.79 -21.79 19.69
CA SER A 214 5.43 -22.03 20.17
C SER A 214 4.90 -20.78 20.83
N LEU A 215 4.24 -19.93 20.05
CA LEU A 215 3.67 -18.69 20.56
C LEU A 215 2.27 -18.95 21.11
N SER A 216 2.08 -18.72 22.41
CA SER A 216 0.75 -18.74 23.03
C SER A 216 -0.17 -17.71 22.38
N TYR A 217 -1.48 -17.91 22.46
CA TYR A 217 -2.47 -16.99 21.85
C TYR A 217 -2.25 -15.52 22.24
N GLY A 218 -1.85 -15.23 23.47
CA GLY A 218 -1.54 -13.87 23.95
C GLY A 218 -0.21 -13.30 23.45
N ARG A 219 0.68 -14.12 22.91
CA ARG A 219 1.97 -13.70 22.31
C ARG A 219 1.94 -13.67 20.79
N LYS A 220 0.85 -14.09 20.14
CA LYS A 220 0.71 -14.01 18.68
C LYS A 220 0.65 -12.56 18.24
N PHE A 221 1.46 -12.22 17.25
CA PHE A 221 1.42 -10.93 16.61
C PHE A 221 0.06 -10.72 15.91
N ARG A 222 -0.53 -9.55 16.09
CA ARG A 222 -1.80 -9.17 15.48
C ARG A 222 -1.62 -7.82 14.76
N ASP A 223 -1.53 -7.87 13.45
CA ASP A 223 -1.28 -6.71 12.60
C ASP A 223 -2.25 -5.55 12.84
N GLY A 224 -3.56 -5.84 12.94
CA GLY A 224 -4.59 -4.81 13.10
C GLY A 224 -4.50 -4.05 14.42
N ASP A 225 -4.21 -4.75 15.53
CA ASP A 225 -4.14 -4.15 16.85
C ASP A 225 -2.92 -3.21 16.99
N ILE A 226 -1.82 -3.56 16.34
CA ILE A 226 -0.57 -2.80 16.44
C ILE A 226 -0.58 -1.59 15.52
N ARG A 227 -1.15 -1.70 14.31
CA ARG A 227 -1.22 -0.59 13.36
C ARG A 227 -1.87 0.66 13.95
N ASN A 228 -2.94 0.50 14.71
CA ASN A 228 -3.70 1.60 15.29
C ASN A 228 -3.04 2.27 16.50
N LYS A 229 -1.94 1.70 17.00
CA LYS A 229 -1.29 2.14 18.26
C LYS A 229 0.16 2.60 18.06
N ARG A 230 0.66 2.64 16.83
CA ARG A 230 2.05 3.01 16.56
C ARG A 230 2.18 4.27 15.72
N VAL A 231 3.29 4.95 15.89
CA VAL A 231 3.70 6.14 15.11
C VAL A 231 4.88 5.81 14.20
N ASP A 232 5.63 4.77 14.55
CA ASP A 232 6.79 4.29 13.81
C ASP A 232 6.74 2.75 13.70
N PRO A 233 7.62 2.15 12.89
CA PRO A 233 7.61 0.71 12.68
C PRO A 233 8.05 -0.13 13.89
N PHE A 234 8.49 0.48 15.00
CA PHE A 234 9.01 -0.25 16.14
C PHE A 234 7.92 -0.69 17.10
N ILE A 235 8.23 -1.76 17.85
CA ILE A 235 7.35 -2.31 18.87
C ILE A 235 7.87 -1.86 20.24
N GLY A 236 7.00 -1.26 21.03
CA GLY A 236 7.29 -0.77 22.39
C GLY A 236 6.21 -1.19 23.39
N LYS A 237 6.38 -0.77 24.65
CA LYS A 237 5.35 -0.94 25.66
C LYS A 237 4.15 -0.05 25.35
N GLU A 238 2.94 -0.56 25.51
CA GLU A 238 1.73 0.22 25.35
C GLU A 238 1.59 1.27 26.46
N LEU A 239 1.31 2.51 26.07
CA LEU A 239 1.05 3.64 26.96
C LEU A 239 -0.32 4.24 26.64
N LYS A 240 -1.05 4.56 27.69
CA LYS A 240 -2.24 5.41 27.64
C LYS A 240 -1.81 6.85 27.94
N ILE A 241 -1.99 7.72 26.95
CA ILE A 241 -1.39 9.05 26.91
C ILE A 241 -2.49 10.10 26.93
N ARG A 242 -2.30 11.15 27.74
CA ARG A 242 -3.12 12.37 27.68
C ARG A 242 -2.26 13.55 27.30
N VAL A 243 -2.77 14.36 26.40
CA VAL A 243 -2.11 15.60 25.97
C VAL A 243 -3.09 16.76 26.03
N LEU A 244 -2.59 17.97 26.32
CA LEU A 244 -3.27 19.21 25.98
C LEU A 244 -2.79 19.62 24.58
N PHE A 245 -3.72 19.88 23.67
CA PHE A 245 -3.42 20.27 22.29
C PHE A 245 -4.20 21.54 21.94
N VAL A 246 -3.48 22.58 21.49
CA VAL A 246 -4.06 23.91 21.26
C VAL A 246 -4.44 24.18 19.81
N ASN A 247 -4.03 23.32 18.88
CA ASN A 247 -4.37 23.42 17.46
C ASN A 247 -5.57 22.54 17.06
N ASP A 248 -5.78 22.35 15.75
CA ASP A 248 -6.83 21.47 15.26
C ASP A 248 -6.63 20.03 15.74
N SER A 249 -7.57 19.55 16.53
CA SER A 249 -7.55 18.20 17.11
C SER A 249 -7.53 17.09 16.08
N ALA A 250 -7.92 17.35 14.82
CA ALA A 250 -7.84 16.40 13.73
C ALA A 250 -6.41 15.89 13.53
N ILE A 251 -5.39 16.72 13.75
CA ILE A 251 -3.97 16.33 13.67
C ILE A 251 -3.65 15.15 14.60
N VAL A 252 -4.19 15.15 15.80
CA VAL A 252 -3.97 14.07 16.78
C VAL A 252 -4.88 12.88 16.49
N VAL A 253 -6.16 13.15 16.15
CA VAL A 253 -7.16 12.10 15.90
C VAL A 253 -6.82 11.30 14.65
N ASP A 254 -6.36 11.94 13.59
CA ASP A 254 -5.96 11.28 12.34
C ASP A 254 -4.67 10.47 12.52
N GLN A 255 -3.74 10.95 13.37
CA GLN A 255 -2.51 10.22 13.67
C GLN A 255 -2.75 8.99 14.56
N PHE A 256 -3.66 9.10 15.53
CA PHE A 256 -3.96 8.05 16.49
C PHE A 256 -5.42 7.63 16.41
N PRO A 257 -5.76 6.55 15.69
CA PRO A 257 -7.14 6.07 15.56
C PRO A 257 -7.84 5.76 16.89
N THR A 258 -7.10 5.61 17.97
CA THR A 258 -7.61 5.41 19.34
C THR A 258 -7.92 6.71 20.06
N ALA A 259 -7.59 7.87 19.47
CA ALA A 259 -7.71 9.18 20.11
C ALA A 259 -9.16 9.59 20.37
N LYS A 260 -9.37 10.19 21.53
CA LYS A 260 -10.67 10.74 21.94
C LYS A 260 -10.45 12.10 22.64
N ILE A 261 -11.24 13.08 22.25
CA ILE A 261 -11.29 14.36 22.98
C ILE A 261 -12.05 14.10 24.28
N ILE A 262 -11.35 14.25 25.42
CA ILE A 262 -11.89 14.02 26.76
C ILE A 262 -12.55 15.29 27.27
N GLU A 263 -11.90 16.44 27.02
CA GLU A 263 -12.35 17.72 27.55
C GLU A 263 -11.98 18.85 26.57
N LYS A 264 -12.84 19.84 26.47
CA LYS A 264 -12.58 21.09 25.76
C LYS A 264 -12.39 22.20 26.79
N THR A 265 -11.23 22.83 26.76
CA THR A 265 -10.87 23.93 27.67
C THR A 265 -10.65 25.23 26.88
N SER A 266 -10.59 26.37 27.56
CA SER A 266 -10.23 27.66 26.96
C SER A 266 -8.82 27.68 26.37
N ASN A 267 -7.93 26.79 26.82
CA ASN A 267 -6.53 26.73 26.46
C ASN A 267 -6.20 25.57 25.47
N GLY A 268 -7.23 24.92 24.90
CA GLY A 268 -7.06 23.80 24.00
C GLY A 268 -7.89 22.57 24.43
N ASN A 269 -7.74 21.47 23.69
CA ASN A 269 -8.44 20.23 23.93
C ASN A 269 -7.57 19.22 24.68
N ILE A 270 -8.12 18.55 25.69
CA ILE A 270 -7.48 17.39 26.29
C ILE A 270 -7.85 16.15 25.48
N ILE A 271 -6.85 15.49 24.93
CA ILE A 271 -7.01 14.32 24.07
C ILE A 271 -6.34 13.13 24.75
N GLU A 272 -7.05 12.01 24.81
CA GLU A 272 -6.54 10.74 25.31
C GLU A 272 -6.41 9.73 24.16
N PHE A 273 -5.28 9.05 24.05
CA PHE A 273 -5.04 8.01 23.07
C PHE A 273 -4.09 6.92 23.60
N VAL A 274 -4.05 5.81 22.92
CA VAL A 274 -3.13 4.70 23.21
C VAL A 274 -2.07 4.64 22.11
N SER A 275 -0.81 4.56 22.50
CA SER A 275 0.32 4.37 21.59
C SER A 275 1.40 3.52 22.23
N GLN A 276 2.40 3.14 21.44
CA GLN A 276 3.56 2.40 21.91
C GLN A 276 4.71 3.35 22.27
N ASP A 277 5.40 3.08 23.38
CA ASP A 277 6.58 3.84 23.80
C ASP A 277 7.76 3.53 22.88
N THR A 278 7.92 4.36 21.87
CA THR A 278 8.96 4.25 20.86
C THR A 278 9.64 5.58 20.63
N PRO A 279 10.84 5.60 20.04
CA PRO A 279 11.48 6.84 19.63
C PRO A 279 10.65 7.67 18.66
N GLY A 280 9.85 7.02 17.79
CA GLY A 280 8.97 7.71 16.84
C GLY A 280 7.83 8.45 17.53
N LEU A 281 7.21 7.86 18.55
CA LEU A 281 6.22 8.55 19.39
C LEU A 281 6.79 9.85 19.96
N LYS A 282 7.97 9.75 20.57
CA LYS A 282 8.62 10.92 21.19
C LYS A 282 8.95 12.00 20.17
N ARG A 283 9.46 11.62 18.99
CA ARG A 283 9.72 12.56 17.89
C ARG A 283 8.44 13.21 17.37
N TRP A 284 7.35 12.43 17.23
CA TRP A 284 6.07 12.97 16.79
C TRP A 284 5.53 14.01 17.80
N LEU A 285 5.57 13.68 19.10
CA LEU A 285 5.16 14.60 20.16
C LEU A 285 5.98 15.89 20.16
N LEU A 286 7.32 15.78 20.02
CA LEU A 286 8.21 16.93 19.91
C LEU A 286 7.96 17.76 18.64
N GLY A 287 7.60 17.10 17.54
CA GLY A 287 7.27 17.75 16.26
C GLY A 287 6.02 18.65 16.32
N GLN A 288 5.20 18.54 17.37
CA GLN A 288 4.06 19.44 17.59
C GLN A 288 4.48 20.75 18.28
N ALA A 289 5.76 20.89 18.63
CA ALA A 289 6.34 22.06 19.26
C ALA A 289 5.54 22.52 20.50
N GLU A 290 5.29 23.83 20.63
CA GLU A 290 4.52 24.44 21.74
C GLU A 290 3.02 24.12 21.69
N SER A 291 2.52 23.56 20.60
CA SER A 291 1.09 23.25 20.44
C SER A 291 0.64 22.04 21.23
N LEU A 292 1.58 21.22 21.74
CA LEU A 292 1.28 20.00 22.46
C LEU A 292 2.01 19.92 23.79
N ARG A 293 1.27 19.64 24.86
CA ARG A 293 1.84 19.32 26.17
C ARG A 293 1.38 17.95 26.65
N VAL A 294 2.30 17.05 26.94
CA VAL A 294 1.99 15.75 27.55
C VAL A 294 1.56 15.96 29.00
N LEU A 295 0.40 15.40 29.37
CA LEU A 295 -0.18 15.46 30.71
C LEU A 295 0.00 14.16 31.49
N SER A 296 0.03 13.03 30.79
CA SER A 296 0.29 11.69 31.36
C SER A 296 0.75 10.71 30.32
N PRO A 297 1.45 9.62 30.66
CA PRO A 297 1.93 9.26 32.01
C PRO A 297 3.18 10.07 32.41
N GLN A 298 3.50 10.07 33.73
CA GLN A 298 4.63 10.81 34.25
C GLN A 298 5.97 10.40 33.63
N SER A 299 6.18 9.09 33.38
CA SER A 299 7.39 8.60 32.75
C SER A 299 7.62 9.23 31.35
N LEU A 300 6.57 9.40 30.56
CA LEU A 300 6.67 10.05 29.25
C LEU A 300 6.97 11.55 29.40
N ILE A 301 6.38 12.22 30.40
CA ILE A 301 6.69 13.64 30.70
C ILE A 301 8.18 13.80 31.01
N ASP A 302 8.73 12.92 31.83
CA ASP A 302 10.14 12.99 32.24
C ASP A 302 11.07 12.71 31.06
N ASP A 303 10.75 11.75 30.21
CA ASP A 303 11.45 11.49 28.95
C ASP A 303 11.43 12.73 28.04
N MET A 304 10.28 13.38 27.89
CA MET A 304 10.13 14.59 27.05
C MET A 304 11.01 15.73 27.59
N LYS A 305 11.04 15.96 28.90
CA LYS A 305 11.91 16.97 29.52
C LYS A 305 13.39 16.72 29.24
N ILE A 306 13.83 15.45 29.36
CA ILE A 306 15.21 15.05 29.05
C ILE A 306 15.55 15.34 27.60
N LEU A 307 14.63 14.99 26.67
CA LEU A 307 14.85 15.21 25.25
C LEU A 307 14.88 16.69 24.88
N ILE A 308 13.97 17.50 25.43
CA ILE A 308 13.93 18.96 25.21
C ILE A 308 15.24 19.59 25.69
N LYS A 309 15.72 19.20 26.86
CA LYS A 309 17.01 19.71 27.39
C LYS A 309 18.18 19.35 26.43
N LYS A 310 18.24 18.11 25.95
CA LYS A 310 19.25 17.70 24.97
C LYS A 310 19.14 18.45 23.64
N MET A 311 17.91 18.79 23.23
CA MET A 311 17.71 19.61 22.02
C MET A 311 18.20 21.04 22.24
N GLU A 312 17.92 21.63 23.40
CA GLU A 312 18.42 22.94 23.77
C GLU A 312 19.96 23.00 23.75
N GLU A 313 20.62 21.97 24.33
CA GLU A 313 22.07 21.84 24.34
C GLU A 313 22.70 21.85 22.92
N ASN A 314 21.97 21.43 21.87
CA ASN A 314 22.46 21.49 20.49
C ASN A 314 22.51 22.93 19.91
N TYR A 315 21.92 23.92 20.56
CA TYR A 315 21.86 25.31 20.11
C TYR A 315 22.58 26.26 21.08
N ILE A 316 23.25 25.71 22.08
CA ILE A 316 24.11 26.47 22.98
C ILE A 316 25.55 26.28 22.50
N ASP A 317 26.17 27.36 22.02
CA ASP A 317 27.58 27.39 21.58
C ASP A 317 28.56 27.37 22.79
#